data_0373edce76f1ed43c134ae38d8c4902a
#
_entry.id   0373edce76f1ed43c134ae38d8c4902a
#
_cell.length_a   1.000
_cell.length_b   1.000
_cell.length_c   1.000
_cell.angle_alpha   90.00
_cell.angle_beta   90.00
_cell.angle_gamma   90.00
#
_symmetry.space_group_name_H-M   'P 1'
#
loop_
_entity.id
_entity.type
_entity.pdbx_description
1 polymer ?
#
loop_
_entity_poly.entity_id
_entity_poly.type
_entity_poly.pdbx_seq_one_letter_code
_entity_poly.pdbx_strand_id
1 'polypeptide(L)'
;MEITVKTTVIGTVGDVKKPSRVFREISTIWAIVCREVSVAFKSPGTLIMSLAMPLVMMGMIGGNLTQNMADGLNFDFGMFMLVGMMINMLFMATSQGVATLVDDHEDNFSEEMLIAPVSRYAIVIGKICGSAFSAVVTMLGTLIVGAVMGITLSFGQFLSILALSPLICLAAGSLAMLFIGLIKNRKAANLAVMLIIMPQMFLSGAIIPIGNSSGLLWVISRMLPMTYCLDLTRAVVYAGTPEYGAVTLFNPLVSITGTICITVVCLTVGTFFYARSEKDR
;
A
#
# COMPACT_ATOMS: atom_id res chain seq x y z
N MET A 1 37.25 -34.81 50.14
CA MET A 1 37.84 -33.86 49.16
C MET A 1 36.67 -33.02 48.64
N GLU A 2 36.37 -31.94 49.38
CA GLU A 2 35.23 -31.03 49.08
C GLU A 2 35.67 -30.06 48.01
N ILE A 3 34.92 -30.01 46.90
CA ILE A 3 35.12 -29.04 45.83
C ILE A 3 34.23 -27.84 46.17
N THR A 4 34.84 -26.80 46.72
CA THR A 4 34.18 -25.50 46.94
C THR A 4 34.00 -24.79 45.62
N VAL A 5 32.76 -24.74 45.10
CA VAL A 5 32.41 -23.94 43.93
C VAL A 5 32.31 -22.47 44.35
N LYS A 6 33.29 -21.68 43.94
CA LYS A 6 33.29 -20.24 44.10
C LYS A 6 32.18 -19.62 43.21
N THR A 7 31.10 -19.20 43.83
CA THR A 7 30.06 -18.37 43.17
C THR A 7 30.66 -16.99 42.87
N THR A 8 31.04 -16.77 41.64
CA THR A 8 31.48 -15.45 41.16
C THR A 8 30.26 -14.55 41.10
N VAL A 9 30.29 -13.49 41.88
CA VAL A 9 29.28 -12.42 41.96
C VAL A 9 29.05 -11.84 40.56
N ILE A 10 27.85 -12.08 40.03
CA ILE A 10 27.34 -11.36 38.83
C ILE A 10 27.16 -9.90 39.25
N GLY A 11 27.98 -9.05 38.67
CA GLY A 11 27.91 -7.61 38.90
C GLY A 11 26.48 -7.07 38.70
N THR A 12 26.09 -6.16 39.56
CA THR A 12 24.84 -5.42 39.52
C THR A 12 24.61 -4.89 38.11
N VAL A 13 23.58 -5.46 37.45
CA VAL A 13 23.03 -4.84 36.20
C VAL A 13 22.53 -3.46 36.58
N GLY A 14 23.32 -2.45 36.20
CA GLY A 14 22.94 -1.06 36.41
C GLY A 14 21.53 -0.81 35.91
N ASP A 15 20.80 0.03 36.63
CA ASP A 15 19.42 0.44 36.36
C ASP A 15 19.27 0.90 34.89
N VAL A 16 18.97 -0.04 33.99
CA VAL A 16 18.67 0.28 32.60
C VAL A 16 17.34 1.03 32.64
N LYS A 17 17.38 2.37 32.61
CA LYS A 17 16.21 3.22 32.45
C LYS A 17 15.30 2.61 31.39
N LYS A 18 14.13 2.09 31.81
CA LYS A 18 13.13 1.56 30.86
C LYS A 18 12.84 2.63 29.83
N PRO A 19 13.05 2.35 28.54
CA PRO A 19 12.83 3.35 27.48
C PRO A 19 11.39 3.87 27.53
N SER A 20 11.18 5.14 27.22
CA SER A 20 9.85 5.74 27.21
C SER A 20 8.91 4.95 26.28
N ARG A 21 7.61 4.94 26.59
CA ARG A 21 6.61 4.23 25.78
C ARG A 21 6.70 4.60 24.30
N VAL A 22 6.84 5.88 24.00
CA VAL A 22 6.99 6.40 22.62
C VAL A 22 8.24 5.85 21.94
N PHE A 23 9.38 5.82 22.63
CA PHE A 23 10.62 5.26 22.07
C PHE A 23 10.50 3.78 21.73
N ARG A 24 9.80 3.01 22.56
CA ARG A 24 9.54 1.59 22.27
C ARG A 24 8.64 1.40 21.04
N GLU A 25 7.57 2.19 20.92
CA GLU A 25 6.68 2.12 19.74
C GLU A 25 7.41 2.46 18.46
N ILE A 26 8.22 3.52 18.44
CA ILE A 26 9.04 3.90 17.28
C ILE A 26 10.08 2.83 16.95
N SER A 27 10.75 2.28 17.96
CA SER A 27 11.75 1.22 17.77
C SER A 27 11.10 -0.05 17.17
N THR A 28 9.89 -0.39 17.59
CA THR A 28 9.15 -1.53 17.04
C THR A 28 8.73 -1.29 15.59
N ILE A 29 8.21 -0.11 15.28
CA ILE A 29 7.89 0.27 13.90
C ILE A 29 9.14 0.14 13.02
N TRP A 30 10.27 0.66 13.47
CA TRP A 30 11.53 0.59 12.74
C TRP A 30 12.01 -0.85 12.53
N ALA A 31 11.93 -1.69 13.57
CA ALA A 31 12.31 -3.11 13.47
C ALA A 31 11.45 -3.86 12.43
N ILE A 32 10.14 -3.61 12.42
CA ILE A 32 9.22 -4.19 11.44
C ILE A 32 9.57 -3.71 10.03
N VAL A 33 9.81 -2.42 9.84
CA VAL A 33 10.21 -1.84 8.55
C VAL A 33 11.50 -2.48 8.04
N CYS A 34 12.54 -2.59 8.89
CA CYS A 34 13.80 -3.22 8.51
C CYS A 34 13.61 -4.70 8.11
N ARG A 35 12.73 -5.42 8.81
CA ARG A 35 12.39 -6.81 8.47
C ARG A 35 11.72 -6.90 7.09
N GLU A 36 10.70 -6.09 6.83
CA GLU A 36 9.98 -6.09 5.55
C GLU A 36 10.90 -5.74 4.38
N VAL A 37 11.74 -4.73 4.56
CA VAL A 37 12.77 -4.35 3.57
C VAL A 37 13.72 -5.51 3.30
N SER A 38 14.18 -6.20 4.33
CA SER A 38 15.08 -7.36 4.19
C SER A 38 14.41 -8.52 3.47
N VAL A 39 13.13 -8.77 3.72
CA VAL A 39 12.34 -9.80 3.02
C VAL A 39 12.18 -9.44 1.55
N ALA A 40 11.90 -8.18 1.22
CA ALA A 40 11.78 -7.72 -0.16
C ALA A 40 13.07 -7.96 -0.97
N PHE A 41 14.24 -7.66 -0.39
CA PHE A 41 15.52 -7.91 -1.05
C PHE A 41 15.87 -9.39 -1.21
N LYS A 42 15.37 -10.25 -0.31
CA LYS A 42 15.62 -11.70 -0.36
C LYS A 42 14.73 -12.43 -1.38
N SER A 43 13.68 -11.79 -1.88
CA SER A 43 12.73 -12.38 -2.84
C SER A 43 12.68 -11.62 -4.18
N PRO A 44 13.79 -11.53 -4.94
CA PRO A 44 13.81 -10.78 -6.20
C PRO A 44 12.84 -11.34 -7.24
N GLY A 45 12.56 -12.65 -7.21
CA GLY A 45 11.58 -13.27 -8.08
C GLY A 45 10.17 -12.70 -7.91
N THR A 46 9.75 -12.40 -6.69
CA THR A 46 8.45 -11.77 -6.42
C THR A 46 8.38 -10.36 -7.01
N LEU A 47 9.47 -9.59 -6.89
CA LEU A 47 9.55 -8.25 -7.48
C LEU A 47 9.50 -8.30 -9.02
N ILE A 48 10.23 -9.23 -9.64
CA ILE A 48 10.21 -9.41 -11.09
C ILE A 48 8.80 -9.83 -11.56
N MET A 49 8.17 -10.77 -10.88
CA MET A 49 6.81 -11.22 -11.21
C MET A 49 5.77 -10.12 -11.04
N SER A 50 5.94 -9.21 -10.08
CA SER A 50 5.03 -8.07 -9.90
C SER A 50 5.07 -7.08 -11.07
N LEU A 51 6.16 -7.04 -11.84
CA LEU A 51 6.29 -6.22 -13.04
C LEU A 51 5.61 -6.84 -14.28
N ALA A 52 5.33 -8.14 -14.25
CA ALA A 52 4.63 -8.80 -15.36
C ALA A 52 3.23 -8.22 -15.58
N MET A 53 2.51 -7.87 -14.51
CA MET A 53 1.17 -7.31 -14.59
C MET A 53 1.12 -5.93 -15.29
N PRO A 54 1.93 -4.93 -14.89
CA PRO A 54 2.02 -3.66 -15.62
C PRO A 54 2.43 -3.85 -17.08
N LEU A 55 3.40 -4.71 -17.35
CA LEU A 55 3.88 -4.95 -18.70
C LEU A 55 2.78 -5.54 -19.61
N VAL A 56 2.04 -6.52 -19.12
CA VAL A 56 0.93 -7.13 -19.86
C VAL A 56 -0.22 -6.12 -20.02
N MET A 57 -0.61 -5.43 -18.96
CA MET A 57 -1.72 -4.46 -19.00
C MET A 57 -1.40 -3.28 -19.90
N MET A 58 -0.24 -2.66 -19.76
CA MET A 58 0.16 -1.53 -20.61
C MET A 58 0.45 -1.97 -22.04
N GLY A 59 1.12 -3.13 -22.24
CA GLY A 59 1.45 -3.62 -23.57
C GLY A 59 0.23 -4.05 -24.36
N MET A 60 -0.64 -4.87 -23.76
CA MET A 60 -1.80 -5.43 -24.48
C MET A 60 -2.99 -4.47 -24.51
N ILE A 61 -3.36 -3.90 -23.36
CA ILE A 61 -4.54 -3.06 -23.26
C ILE A 61 -4.19 -1.63 -23.68
N GLY A 62 -3.07 -1.07 -23.19
CA GLY A 62 -2.65 0.28 -23.49
C GLY A 62 -2.43 0.48 -24.99
N GLY A 63 -1.69 -0.42 -25.65
CA GLY A 63 -1.47 -0.35 -27.09
C GLY A 63 -2.75 -0.41 -27.91
N ASN A 64 -3.65 -1.33 -27.60
CA ASN A 64 -4.93 -1.48 -28.32
C ASN A 64 -5.90 -0.33 -28.04
N LEU A 65 -6.02 0.12 -26.76
CA LEU A 65 -6.90 1.24 -26.43
C LEU A 65 -6.38 2.56 -27.02
N THR A 66 -5.10 2.81 -26.98
CA THR A 66 -4.51 4.01 -27.58
C THR A 66 -4.81 4.05 -29.09
N GLN A 67 -4.71 2.93 -29.79
CA GLN A 67 -5.01 2.89 -31.23
C GLN A 67 -6.49 3.06 -31.55
N ASN A 68 -7.41 2.57 -30.69
CA ASN A 68 -8.83 2.56 -30.99
C ASN A 68 -9.63 3.70 -30.34
N MET A 69 -9.10 4.35 -29.30
CA MET A 69 -9.79 5.39 -28.53
C MET A 69 -9.08 6.75 -28.59
N ALA A 70 -7.84 6.83 -29.08
CA ALA A 70 -7.07 8.08 -29.14
C ALA A 70 -7.80 9.21 -29.88
N ASP A 71 -8.50 8.88 -30.97
CA ASP A 71 -9.21 9.86 -31.78
C ASP A 71 -10.41 10.54 -31.08
N GLY A 72 -10.83 10.03 -29.92
CA GLY A 72 -11.96 10.58 -29.14
C GLY A 72 -11.59 11.15 -27.76
N LEU A 73 -10.31 11.07 -27.36
CA LEU A 73 -9.84 11.52 -26.05
C LEU A 73 -9.09 12.85 -26.17
N ASN A 74 -9.40 13.79 -25.28
CA ASN A 74 -8.72 15.09 -25.20
C ASN A 74 -7.47 15.05 -24.29
N PHE A 75 -6.84 13.89 -24.13
CA PHE A 75 -5.64 13.70 -23.28
C PHE A 75 -4.82 12.49 -23.74
N ASP A 76 -3.52 12.46 -23.36
CA ASP A 76 -2.65 11.34 -23.62
C ASP A 76 -3.06 10.12 -22.77
N PHE A 77 -3.65 9.13 -23.46
CA PHE A 77 -4.11 7.89 -22.81
C PHE A 77 -2.96 7.06 -22.24
N GLY A 78 -1.79 7.08 -22.90
CA GLY A 78 -0.59 6.36 -22.44
C GLY A 78 -0.13 6.86 -21.07
N MET A 79 -0.01 8.17 -20.93
CA MET A 79 0.37 8.80 -19.66
C MET A 79 -0.73 8.62 -18.59
N PHE A 80 -2.02 8.73 -18.94
CA PHE A 80 -3.13 8.47 -18.06
C PHE A 80 -3.06 7.05 -17.48
N MET A 81 -2.81 6.06 -18.32
CA MET A 81 -2.68 4.67 -17.94
C MET A 81 -1.43 4.40 -17.11
N LEU A 82 -0.28 5.00 -17.46
CA LEU A 82 0.95 4.86 -16.68
C LEU A 82 0.76 5.33 -15.24
N VAL A 83 0.22 6.53 -15.04
CA VAL A 83 -0.07 7.07 -13.69
C VAL A 83 -1.05 6.15 -12.96
N GLY A 84 -2.10 5.70 -13.63
CA GLY A 84 -3.08 4.76 -13.08
C GLY A 84 -2.44 3.46 -12.60
N MET A 85 -1.55 2.88 -13.41
CA MET A 85 -0.85 1.63 -13.08
C MET A 85 0.17 1.83 -11.94
N MET A 86 0.89 2.96 -11.90
CA MET A 86 1.81 3.26 -10.79
C MET A 86 1.06 3.28 -9.44
N ILE A 87 -0.09 3.93 -9.38
CA ILE A 87 -0.92 3.99 -8.17
C ILE A 87 -1.52 2.61 -7.84
N ASN A 88 -1.95 1.86 -8.86
CA ASN A 88 -2.44 0.50 -8.69
C ASN A 88 -1.37 -0.41 -8.08
N MET A 89 -0.11 -0.32 -8.53
CA MET A 89 1.00 -1.09 -7.98
C MET A 89 1.30 -0.72 -6.53
N LEU A 90 1.29 0.57 -6.19
CA LEU A 90 1.40 1.01 -4.79
C LEU A 90 0.29 0.40 -3.93
N PHE A 91 -0.94 0.45 -4.41
CA PHE A 91 -2.10 -0.06 -3.70
C PHE A 91 -2.04 -1.58 -3.52
N MET A 92 -1.75 -2.30 -4.61
CA MET A 92 -1.69 -3.76 -4.61
C MET A 92 -0.55 -4.29 -3.74
N ALA A 93 0.68 -3.78 -3.92
CA ALA A 93 1.84 -4.24 -3.19
C ALA A 93 1.73 -3.95 -1.68
N THR A 94 1.24 -2.76 -1.29
CA THR A 94 1.03 -2.43 0.13
C THR A 94 -0.04 -3.32 0.75
N SER A 95 -1.16 -3.54 0.05
CA SER A 95 -2.26 -4.38 0.58
C SER A 95 -1.83 -5.84 0.72
N GLN A 96 -1.06 -6.38 -0.22
CA GLN A 96 -0.48 -7.72 -0.14
C GLN A 96 0.51 -7.82 1.04
N GLY A 97 1.37 -6.81 1.22
CA GLY A 97 2.28 -6.76 2.36
C GLY A 97 1.56 -6.75 3.70
N VAL A 98 0.44 -6.05 3.81
CA VAL A 98 -0.39 -6.08 5.03
C VAL A 98 -1.09 -7.44 5.21
N ALA A 99 -1.47 -8.12 4.11
CA ALA A 99 -2.06 -9.46 4.19
C ALA A 99 -1.14 -10.49 4.84
N THR A 100 0.19 -10.33 4.71
CA THR A 100 1.16 -11.22 5.36
C THR A 100 1.18 -11.11 6.90
N LEU A 101 0.45 -10.16 7.51
CA LEU A 101 0.21 -10.15 8.96
C LEU A 101 -0.46 -11.44 9.45
N VAL A 102 -1.33 -12.05 8.62
CA VAL A 102 -1.97 -13.33 8.96
C VAL A 102 -0.97 -14.47 8.84
N ASP A 103 -0.04 -14.37 7.89
CA ASP A 103 1.05 -15.34 7.72
C ASP A 103 2.00 -15.32 8.92
N ASP A 104 2.39 -14.12 9.35
CA ASP A 104 3.25 -13.91 10.53
C ASP A 104 2.62 -14.48 11.81
N HIS A 105 1.28 -14.59 11.86
CA HIS A 105 0.56 -15.24 12.96
C HIS A 105 0.65 -16.77 12.94
N GLU A 106 0.48 -17.40 11.78
CA GLU A 106 0.55 -18.86 11.66
C GLU A 106 1.99 -19.39 11.92
N ASP A 107 3.01 -18.57 11.66
CA ASP A 107 4.42 -18.91 11.87
C ASP A 107 4.91 -18.66 13.33
N ASN A 108 4.01 -18.46 14.31
CA ASN A 108 4.30 -18.17 15.74
C ASN A 108 5.16 -16.92 15.99
N PHE A 109 5.53 -16.17 14.95
CA PHE A 109 6.30 -14.93 15.08
C PHE A 109 5.52 -13.83 15.81
N SER A 110 4.21 -13.86 15.70
CA SER A 110 3.36 -12.91 16.40
C SER A 110 3.30 -13.15 17.92
N GLU A 111 3.51 -14.37 18.40
CA GLU A 111 3.57 -14.64 19.84
C GLU A 111 4.73 -13.88 20.50
N GLU A 112 5.89 -13.81 19.85
CA GLU A 112 7.02 -13.01 20.32
C GLU A 112 6.71 -11.50 20.29
N MET A 113 5.98 -11.01 19.28
CA MET A 113 5.54 -9.61 19.21
C MET A 113 4.42 -9.28 20.21
N LEU A 114 3.59 -10.25 20.60
CA LEU A 114 2.49 -10.09 21.55
C LEU A 114 2.97 -10.00 23.01
N ILE A 115 4.08 -10.63 23.34
CA ILE A 115 4.72 -10.55 24.66
C ILE A 115 5.35 -9.16 24.88
N ALA A 116 5.74 -8.46 23.79
CA ALA A 116 6.22 -7.10 23.91
C ALA A 116 5.06 -6.13 24.24
N PRO A 117 5.22 -5.23 25.21
CA PRO A 117 4.18 -4.26 25.60
C PRO A 117 4.11 -3.12 24.57
N VAL A 118 3.68 -3.43 23.35
CA VAL A 118 3.60 -2.54 22.19
C VAL A 118 2.15 -2.38 21.75
N SER A 119 1.80 -1.20 21.23
CA SER A 119 0.47 -0.91 20.73
C SER A 119 0.19 -1.67 19.41
N ARG A 120 -1.04 -2.19 19.26
CA ARG A 120 -1.50 -2.83 18.02
C ARG A 120 -1.42 -1.89 16.81
N TYR A 121 -1.66 -0.62 17.05
CA TYR A 121 -1.52 0.41 16.00
C TYR A 121 -0.07 0.54 15.53
N ALA A 122 0.91 0.43 16.42
CA ALA A 122 2.33 0.48 16.03
C ALA A 122 2.72 -0.70 15.14
N ILE A 123 2.18 -1.90 15.40
CA ILE A 123 2.40 -3.08 14.57
C ILE A 123 1.81 -2.87 13.16
N VAL A 124 0.55 -2.44 13.08
CA VAL A 124 -0.14 -2.20 11.81
C VAL A 124 0.56 -1.10 10.99
N ILE A 125 0.89 0.02 11.63
CA ILE A 125 1.60 1.13 10.96
C ILE A 125 3.00 0.67 10.51
N GLY A 126 3.73 -0.05 11.34
CA GLY A 126 5.03 -0.61 10.99
C GLY A 126 4.96 -1.52 9.77
N LYS A 127 3.94 -2.37 9.70
CA LYS A 127 3.70 -3.26 8.56
C LYS A 127 3.35 -2.48 7.29
N ILE A 128 2.49 -1.47 7.38
CA ILE A 128 2.16 -0.59 6.24
C ILE A 128 3.41 0.16 5.75
N CYS A 129 4.18 0.75 6.65
CA CYS A 129 5.41 1.45 6.29
C CYS A 129 6.47 0.52 5.69
N GLY A 130 6.59 -0.69 6.21
CA GLY A 130 7.51 -1.70 5.66
C GLY A 130 7.11 -2.17 4.27
N SER A 131 5.84 -2.48 4.07
CA SER A 131 5.31 -2.88 2.75
C SER A 131 5.30 -1.73 1.73
N ALA A 132 5.22 -0.47 2.18
CA ALA A 132 5.34 0.70 1.31
C ALA A 132 6.69 0.75 0.59
N PHE A 133 7.77 0.26 1.19
CA PHE A 133 9.07 0.16 0.52
C PHE A 133 9.00 -0.75 -0.72
N SER A 134 8.47 -1.97 -0.57
CA SER A 134 8.27 -2.90 -1.69
C SER A 134 7.33 -2.32 -2.73
N ALA A 135 6.29 -1.60 -2.31
CA ALA A 135 5.35 -0.93 -3.19
C ALA A 135 6.01 0.17 -4.04
N VAL A 136 6.89 0.97 -3.44
CA VAL A 136 7.66 1.98 -4.18
C VAL A 136 8.61 1.32 -5.17
N VAL A 137 9.25 0.21 -4.82
CA VAL A 137 10.12 -0.54 -5.76
C VAL A 137 9.31 -1.05 -6.96
N THR A 138 8.10 -1.59 -6.75
CA THR A 138 7.24 -2.05 -7.86
C THR A 138 6.71 -0.87 -8.69
N MET A 139 6.41 0.26 -8.07
CA MET A 139 6.06 1.50 -8.76
C MET A 139 7.20 1.98 -9.67
N LEU A 140 8.45 1.97 -9.19
CA LEU A 140 9.64 2.31 -9.99
C LEU A 140 9.80 1.36 -11.18
N GLY A 141 9.55 0.07 -10.98
CA GLY A 141 9.52 -0.90 -12.08
C GLY A 141 8.45 -0.59 -13.10
N THR A 142 7.25 -0.16 -12.69
CA THR A 142 6.18 0.27 -13.61
C THR A 142 6.61 1.51 -14.41
N LEU A 143 7.32 2.45 -13.78
CA LEU A 143 7.89 3.60 -14.47
C LEU A 143 8.90 3.19 -15.56
N ILE A 144 9.75 2.20 -15.29
CA ILE A 144 10.69 1.65 -16.28
C ILE A 144 9.93 1.02 -17.45
N VAL A 145 8.86 0.26 -17.18
CA VAL A 145 7.98 -0.29 -18.23
C VAL A 145 7.39 0.83 -19.09
N GLY A 146 6.87 1.89 -18.48
CA GLY A 146 6.36 3.06 -19.20
C GLY A 146 7.43 3.72 -20.10
N ALA A 147 8.64 3.90 -19.57
CA ALA A 147 9.75 4.48 -20.32
C ALA A 147 10.17 3.62 -21.54
N VAL A 148 10.18 2.30 -21.39
CA VAL A 148 10.43 1.36 -22.51
C VAL A 148 9.34 1.46 -23.57
N MET A 149 8.09 1.76 -23.17
CA MET A 149 6.98 1.98 -24.10
C MET A 149 6.94 3.40 -24.70
N GLY A 150 7.92 4.24 -24.40
CA GLY A 150 8.02 5.60 -24.91
C GLY A 150 7.19 6.63 -24.12
N ILE A 151 6.58 6.26 -23.00
CA ILE A 151 5.83 7.16 -22.14
C ILE A 151 6.77 7.70 -21.06
N THR A 152 7.04 9.00 -21.09
CA THR A 152 8.00 9.63 -20.16
C THR A 152 7.31 10.60 -19.22
N LEU A 153 7.60 10.44 -17.94
CA LEU A 153 7.24 11.40 -16.87
C LEU A 153 8.37 12.40 -16.68
N SER A 154 8.04 13.66 -16.49
CA SER A 154 9.04 14.64 -16.05
C SER A 154 9.51 14.32 -14.63
N PHE A 155 10.72 14.76 -14.29
CA PHE A 155 11.27 14.55 -12.95
C PHE A 155 10.37 15.15 -11.85
N GLY A 156 9.74 16.31 -12.11
CA GLY A 156 8.81 16.95 -11.17
C GLY A 156 7.55 16.11 -10.95
N GLN A 157 6.97 15.54 -12.01
CA GLN A 157 5.81 14.65 -11.91
C GLN A 157 6.13 13.38 -11.13
N PHE A 158 7.29 12.77 -11.40
CA PHE A 158 7.76 11.61 -10.65
C PHE A 158 7.94 11.93 -9.15
N LEU A 159 8.58 13.05 -8.82
CA LEU A 159 8.78 13.48 -7.43
C LEU A 159 7.43 13.73 -6.72
N SER A 160 6.46 14.25 -7.43
CA SER A 160 5.10 14.47 -6.90
C SER A 160 4.39 13.14 -6.57
N ILE A 161 4.50 12.14 -7.44
CA ILE A 161 3.96 10.80 -7.19
C ILE A 161 4.66 10.17 -5.98
N LEU A 162 5.98 10.29 -5.91
CA LEU A 162 6.77 9.76 -4.80
C LEU A 162 6.39 10.45 -3.47
N ALA A 163 6.14 11.75 -3.47
CA ALA A 163 5.68 12.49 -2.28
C ALA A 163 4.28 12.07 -1.81
N LEU A 164 3.40 11.68 -2.73
CA LEU A 164 2.05 11.17 -2.41
C LEU A 164 2.05 9.70 -2.02
N SER A 165 3.09 8.92 -2.37
CA SER A 165 3.14 7.47 -2.16
C SER A 165 2.92 7.05 -0.69
N PRO A 166 3.39 7.75 0.37
CA PRO A 166 3.11 7.36 1.75
C PRO A 166 1.62 7.44 2.09
N LEU A 167 0.92 8.48 1.60
CA LEU A 167 -0.52 8.63 1.82
C LEU A 167 -1.30 7.52 1.10
N ILE A 168 -0.91 7.19 -0.13
CA ILE A 168 -1.53 6.12 -0.93
C ILE A 168 -1.31 4.76 -0.27
N CYS A 169 -0.10 4.49 0.22
CA CYS A 169 0.21 3.25 0.94
C CYS A 169 -0.57 3.14 2.26
N LEU A 170 -0.73 4.25 3.00
CA LEU A 170 -1.58 4.27 4.19
C LEU A 170 -3.04 3.97 3.85
N ALA A 171 -3.58 4.52 2.77
CA ALA A 171 -4.94 4.24 2.32
C ALA A 171 -5.12 2.77 1.91
N ALA A 172 -4.16 2.23 1.16
CA ALA A 172 -4.16 0.84 0.72
C ALA A 172 -4.06 -0.14 1.88
N GLY A 173 -3.10 0.08 2.77
CA GLY A 173 -2.88 -0.77 3.94
C GLY A 173 -4.02 -0.72 4.94
N SER A 174 -4.63 0.46 5.15
CA SER A 174 -5.79 0.60 6.03
C SER A 174 -7.02 -0.13 5.49
N LEU A 175 -7.26 -0.08 4.18
CA LEU A 175 -8.32 -0.85 3.53
C LEU A 175 -8.08 -2.36 3.66
N ALA A 176 -6.87 -2.82 3.36
CA ALA A 176 -6.50 -4.22 3.54
C ALA A 176 -6.72 -4.68 4.99
N MET A 177 -6.30 -3.85 5.96
CA MET A 177 -6.46 -4.13 7.39
C MET A 177 -7.92 -4.27 7.81
N LEU A 178 -8.83 -3.48 7.23
CA LEU A 178 -10.26 -3.58 7.50
C LEU A 178 -10.80 -4.99 7.21
N PHE A 179 -10.39 -5.60 6.11
CA PHE A 179 -10.86 -6.93 5.71
C PHE A 179 -10.08 -8.05 6.41
N ILE A 180 -8.78 -7.89 6.56
CA ILE A 180 -7.92 -8.88 7.23
C ILE A 180 -8.26 -9.00 8.72
N GLY A 181 -8.67 -7.92 9.36
CA GLY A 181 -9.12 -7.95 10.77
C GLY A 181 -10.30 -8.89 11.03
N LEU A 182 -11.07 -9.22 9.99
CA LEU A 182 -12.22 -10.15 10.05
C LEU A 182 -11.85 -11.59 9.71
N ILE A 183 -10.66 -11.86 9.15
CA ILE A 183 -10.28 -13.13 8.56
C ILE A 183 -9.18 -13.79 9.41
N LYS A 184 -9.40 -15.07 9.76
CA LYS A 184 -8.46 -15.84 10.60
C LYS A 184 -7.53 -16.76 9.82
N ASN A 185 -7.81 -16.99 8.55
CA ASN A 185 -7.09 -17.97 7.71
C ASN A 185 -6.27 -17.28 6.62
N ARG A 186 -4.99 -17.66 6.49
CA ARG A 186 -4.04 -17.14 5.50
C ARG A 186 -4.58 -17.16 4.06
N LYS A 187 -5.10 -18.30 3.61
CA LYS A 187 -5.64 -18.43 2.25
C LYS A 187 -6.83 -17.51 2.02
N ALA A 188 -7.71 -17.40 3.02
CA ALA A 188 -8.88 -16.54 2.94
C ALA A 188 -8.50 -15.05 2.99
N ALA A 189 -7.48 -14.64 3.75
CA ALA A 189 -6.97 -13.28 3.79
C ALA A 189 -6.41 -12.83 2.43
N ASN A 190 -5.55 -13.65 1.82
CA ASN A 190 -4.99 -13.37 0.51
C ASN A 190 -6.06 -13.31 -0.59
N LEU A 191 -7.04 -14.22 -0.57
CA LEU A 191 -8.19 -14.19 -1.49
C LEU A 191 -9.06 -12.95 -1.29
N ALA A 192 -9.32 -12.54 -0.05
CA ALA A 192 -10.12 -11.35 0.23
C ALA A 192 -9.44 -10.07 -0.28
N VAL A 193 -8.14 -9.93 -0.05
CA VAL A 193 -7.36 -8.80 -0.57
C VAL A 193 -7.42 -8.78 -2.10
N MET A 194 -7.25 -9.92 -2.76
CA MET A 194 -7.32 -10.01 -4.21
C MET A 194 -8.71 -9.66 -4.74
N LEU A 195 -9.78 -10.20 -4.12
CA LEU A 195 -11.17 -9.95 -4.51
C LEU A 195 -11.60 -8.49 -4.32
N ILE A 196 -10.93 -7.74 -3.45
CA ILE A 196 -11.23 -6.33 -3.20
C ILE A 196 -10.43 -5.44 -4.14
N ILE A 197 -9.13 -5.72 -4.32
CA ILE A 197 -8.23 -4.86 -5.06
C ILE A 197 -8.39 -5.01 -6.57
N MET A 198 -8.61 -6.24 -7.08
CA MET A 198 -8.78 -6.44 -8.53
C MET A 198 -9.95 -5.64 -9.12
N PRO A 199 -11.17 -5.67 -8.55
CA PRO A 199 -12.23 -4.82 -9.06
C PRO A 199 -11.94 -3.32 -8.94
N GLN A 200 -11.22 -2.89 -7.90
CA GLN A 200 -10.85 -1.47 -7.75
C GLN A 200 -10.01 -0.96 -8.93
N MET A 201 -9.14 -1.77 -9.51
CA MET A 201 -8.33 -1.40 -10.67
C MET A 201 -9.19 -0.89 -11.83
N PHE A 202 -10.35 -1.51 -12.07
CA PHE A 202 -11.28 -1.12 -13.12
C PHE A 202 -12.28 -0.04 -12.66
N LEU A 203 -12.83 -0.21 -11.46
CA LEU A 203 -13.91 0.64 -10.94
C LEU A 203 -13.43 2.01 -10.43
N SER A 204 -12.14 2.13 -10.07
CA SER A 204 -11.54 3.39 -9.60
C SER A 204 -11.11 4.33 -10.73
N GLY A 205 -11.08 3.83 -11.97
CA GLY A 205 -10.60 4.62 -13.10
C GLY A 205 -9.09 4.52 -13.36
N ALA A 206 -8.40 3.49 -12.82
CA ALA A 206 -6.96 3.34 -13.04
C ALA A 206 -6.62 3.07 -14.52
N ILE A 207 -7.40 2.24 -15.19
CA ILE A 207 -7.20 1.84 -16.58
C ILE A 207 -8.16 2.58 -17.50
N ILE A 208 -9.45 2.65 -17.14
CA ILE A 208 -10.50 3.22 -17.98
C ILE A 208 -10.99 4.52 -17.34
N PRO A 209 -11.06 5.64 -18.09
CA PRO A 209 -11.61 6.88 -17.56
C PRO A 209 -13.07 6.71 -17.10
N ILE A 210 -13.36 7.10 -15.87
CA ILE A 210 -14.72 6.98 -15.30
C ILE A 210 -15.45 8.33 -15.18
N GLY A 211 -14.91 9.41 -15.76
CA GLY A 211 -15.49 10.74 -15.68
C GLY A 211 -16.95 10.81 -16.12
N ASN A 212 -17.31 10.09 -17.18
CA ASN A 212 -18.67 10.01 -17.72
C ASN A 212 -19.48 8.83 -17.19
N SER A 213 -19.04 8.19 -16.08
CA SER A 213 -19.77 7.05 -15.51
C SER A 213 -21.12 7.48 -14.95
N SER A 214 -22.13 6.60 -15.08
CA SER A 214 -23.48 6.79 -14.59
C SER A 214 -24.00 5.57 -13.83
N GLY A 215 -25.10 5.72 -13.14
CA GLY A 215 -25.75 4.61 -12.43
C GLY A 215 -24.88 4.00 -11.32
N LEU A 216 -24.85 2.67 -11.27
CA LEU A 216 -24.16 1.91 -10.19
C LEU A 216 -22.64 2.15 -10.17
N LEU A 217 -22.00 2.26 -11.34
CA LEU A 217 -20.57 2.52 -11.45
C LEU A 217 -20.19 3.88 -10.83
N TRP A 218 -21.03 4.89 -11.04
CA TRP A 218 -20.86 6.22 -10.45
C TRP A 218 -20.85 6.16 -8.92
N VAL A 219 -21.74 5.39 -8.30
CA VAL A 219 -21.82 5.23 -6.84
C VAL A 219 -20.61 4.46 -6.32
N ILE A 220 -20.34 3.27 -6.89
CA ILE A 220 -19.26 2.38 -6.41
C ILE A 220 -17.91 3.07 -6.53
N SER A 221 -17.61 3.72 -7.65
CA SER A 221 -16.31 4.38 -7.84
C SER A 221 -16.00 5.44 -6.78
N ARG A 222 -17.03 6.14 -6.29
CA ARG A 222 -16.89 7.17 -5.25
C ARG A 222 -16.79 6.62 -3.82
N MET A 223 -17.08 5.35 -3.61
CA MET A 223 -16.86 4.67 -2.33
C MET A 223 -15.45 4.11 -2.19
N LEU A 224 -14.72 3.99 -3.30
CA LEU A 224 -13.41 3.37 -3.33
C LEU A 224 -12.29 4.35 -2.93
N PRO A 225 -11.46 4.04 -1.94
CA PRO A 225 -10.34 4.90 -1.55
C PRO A 225 -9.33 5.09 -2.69
N MET A 226 -9.15 4.07 -3.53
CA MET A 226 -8.25 4.14 -4.68
C MET A 226 -8.65 5.22 -5.68
N THR A 227 -9.95 5.51 -5.85
CA THR A 227 -10.44 6.58 -6.74
C THR A 227 -9.92 7.95 -6.31
N TYR A 228 -9.98 8.25 -5.01
CA TYR A 228 -9.47 9.52 -4.48
C TYR A 228 -7.94 9.62 -4.56
N CYS A 229 -7.23 8.50 -4.32
CA CYS A 229 -5.78 8.44 -4.47
C CYS A 229 -5.34 8.70 -5.92
N LEU A 230 -6.03 8.09 -6.88
CA LEU A 230 -5.80 8.28 -8.31
C LEU A 230 -6.07 9.72 -8.73
N ASP A 231 -7.23 10.24 -8.33
CA ASP A 231 -7.64 11.58 -8.68
C ASP A 231 -6.68 12.64 -8.11
N LEU A 232 -6.28 12.50 -6.84
CA LEU A 232 -5.29 13.36 -6.21
C LEU A 232 -3.94 13.33 -6.96
N THR A 233 -3.49 12.14 -7.35
CA THR A 233 -2.22 11.99 -8.06
C THR A 233 -2.31 12.62 -9.46
N ARG A 234 -3.40 12.40 -10.19
CA ARG A 234 -3.65 13.04 -11.48
C ARG A 234 -3.73 14.54 -11.36
N ALA A 235 -4.42 15.06 -10.35
CA ALA A 235 -4.51 16.50 -10.11
C ALA A 235 -3.14 17.16 -9.94
N VAL A 236 -2.17 16.46 -9.34
CA VAL A 236 -0.81 16.98 -9.17
C VAL A 236 0.04 16.77 -10.43
N VAL A 237 -0.06 15.59 -11.07
CA VAL A 237 0.74 15.25 -12.27
C VAL A 237 0.34 16.10 -13.48
N TYR A 238 -0.95 16.38 -13.65
CA TYR A 238 -1.48 17.18 -14.76
C TYR A 238 -1.69 18.66 -14.40
N ALA A 239 -1.19 19.11 -13.25
CA ALA A 239 -1.31 20.50 -12.84
C ALA A 239 -0.71 21.45 -13.88
N GLY A 240 -1.51 22.42 -14.34
CA GLY A 240 -1.10 23.39 -15.36
C GLY A 240 -1.12 22.88 -16.81
N THR A 241 -1.58 21.68 -17.06
CA THR A 241 -1.78 21.16 -18.42
C THR A 241 -3.23 21.39 -18.90
N PRO A 242 -3.49 21.52 -20.22
CA PRO A 242 -4.85 21.65 -20.75
C PRO A 242 -5.69 20.39 -20.51
N GLU A 243 -5.08 19.26 -20.26
CA GLU A 243 -5.72 17.95 -20.04
C GLU A 243 -6.29 17.78 -18.63
N TYR A 244 -5.94 18.68 -17.69
CA TYR A 244 -6.30 18.61 -16.27
C TYR A 244 -7.79 18.32 -16.06
N GLY A 245 -8.68 19.07 -16.71
CA GLY A 245 -10.13 18.91 -16.54
C GLY A 245 -10.71 17.63 -17.15
N ALA A 246 -9.99 16.98 -18.07
CA ALA A 246 -10.41 15.73 -18.68
C ALA A 246 -10.01 14.50 -17.86
N VAL A 247 -8.93 14.60 -17.07
CA VAL A 247 -8.37 13.46 -16.32
C VAL A 247 -8.72 13.48 -14.83
N THR A 248 -9.14 14.62 -14.27
CA THR A 248 -9.54 14.76 -12.86
C THR A 248 -11.04 14.67 -12.67
N LEU A 249 -11.48 14.08 -11.56
CA LEU A 249 -12.88 13.87 -11.21
C LEU A 249 -13.38 14.89 -10.19
N PHE A 250 -12.51 15.30 -9.27
CA PHE A 250 -12.84 16.13 -8.12
C PHE A 250 -11.87 17.30 -7.97
N ASN A 251 -12.26 18.25 -7.14
CA ASN A 251 -11.29 19.24 -6.66
C ASN A 251 -10.22 18.54 -5.79
N PRO A 252 -8.93 18.89 -5.91
CA PRO A 252 -7.84 18.28 -5.11
C PRO A 252 -8.09 18.25 -3.60
N LEU A 253 -8.78 19.28 -3.07
CA LEU A 253 -9.17 19.33 -1.66
C LEU A 253 -10.17 18.21 -1.29
N VAL A 254 -11.07 17.86 -2.19
CA VAL A 254 -12.03 16.75 -1.99
C VAL A 254 -11.29 15.43 -2.02
N SER A 255 -10.35 15.26 -2.95
CA SER A 255 -9.60 14.02 -3.10
C SER A 255 -8.67 13.77 -1.90
N ILE A 256 -7.99 14.80 -1.39
CA ILE A 256 -7.14 14.64 -0.20
C ILE A 256 -7.97 14.40 1.07
N THR A 257 -9.04 15.14 1.27
CA THR A 257 -9.90 14.96 2.45
C THR A 257 -10.62 13.62 2.40
N GLY A 258 -11.11 13.19 1.24
CA GLY A 258 -11.72 11.87 1.03
C GLY A 258 -10.73 10.74 1.32
N THR A 259 -9.50 10.83 0.79
CA THR A 259 -8.44 9.86 1.08
C THR A 259 -8.16 9.77 2.57
N ILE A 260 -7.96 10.90 3.26
CA ILE A 260 -7.66 10.93 4.71
C ILE A 260 -8.84 10.37 5.52
N CYS A 261 -10.07 10.80 5.25
CA CYS A 261 -11.25 10.33 5.98
C CYS A 261 -11.43 8.82 5.85
N ILE A 262 -11.39 8.27 4.63
CA ILE A 262 -11.54 6.84 4.42
C ILE A 262 -10.38 6.08 5.07
N THR A 263 -9.14 6.56 4.95
CA THR A 263 -7.97 5.96 5.58
C THR A 263 -8.12 5.87 7.10
N VAL A 264 -8.53 6.96 7.76
CA VAL A 264 -8.71 6.99 9.22
C VAL A 264 -9.82 6.02 9.65
N VAL A 265 -10.95 6.01 8.95
CA VAL A 265 -12.06 5.09 9.23
C VAL A 265 -11.62 3.64 9.05
N CYS A 266 -11.01 3.29 7.92
CA CYS A 266 -10.55 1.93 7.65
C CYS A 266 -9.47 1.47 8.64
N LEU A 267 -8.53 2.35 8.99
CA LEU A 267 -7.45 2.04 9.93
C LEU A 267 -8.00 1.80 11.34
N THR A 268 -8.88 2.67 11.82
CA THR A 268 -9.44 2.55 13.17
C THR A 268 -10.33 1.32 13.30
N VAL A 269 -11.26 1.12 12.37
CA VAL A 269 -12.18 -0.01 12.36
C VAL A 269 -11.42 -1.32 12.11
N GLY A 270 -10.51 -1.34 11.14
CA GLY A 270 -9.71 -2.52 10.83
C GLY A 270 -8.81 -2.97 11.98
N THR A 271 -8.11 -2.01 12.61
CA THR A 271 -7.27 -2.32 13.79
C THR A 271 -8.10 -2.77 14.99
N PHE A 272 -9.30 -2.21 15.16
CA PHE A 272 -10.22 -2.65 16.22
C PHE A 272 -10.66 -4.11 16.03
N PHE A 273 -11.07 -4.49 14.83
CA PHE A 273 -11.45 -5.88 14.52
C PHE A 273 -10.25 -6.83 14.65
N TYR A 274 -9.09 -6.43 14.18
CA TYR A 274 -7.86 -7.20 14.33
C TYR A 274 -7.55 -7.45 15.82
N ALA A 275 -7.57 -6.40 16.65
CA ALA A 275 -7.31 -6.52 18.07
C ALA A 275 -8.36 -7.39 18.82
N ARG A 276 -9.62 -7.40 18.34
CA ARG A 276 -10.68 -8.24 18.89
C ARG A 276 -10.52 -9.70 18.47
N SER A 277 -10.21 -9.94 17.20
CA SER A 277 -9.99 -11.29 16.67
C SER A 277 -8.85 -12.03 17.37
N GLU A 278 -7.83 -11.31 17.85
CA GLU A 278 -6.73 -11.88 18.63
C GLU A 278 -7.08 -12.20 20.08
N LYS A 279 -8.05 -11.51 20.69
CA LYS A 279 -8.49 -11.82 22.06
C LYS A 279 -9.36 -13.07 22.13
N ASP A 280 -9.98 -13.43 21.02
CA ASP A 280 -10.89 -14.57 20.90
C ASP A 280 -10.16 -15.85 20.41
N ARG A 281 -8.83 -15.82 20.37
CA ARG A 281 -7.93 -16.95 20.12
C ARG A 281 -7.19 -17.34 21.37
#